data_f2c53e8c514d9ea83bc78600df38b091
#
_entry.id   f2c53e8c514d9ea83bc78600df38b091
#
_cell.length_a   1.000
_cell.length_b   1.000
_cell.length_c   1.000
_cell.angle_alpha   90.00
_cell.angle_beta   90.00
_cell.angle_gamma   90.00
#
_symmetry.space_group_name_H-M   'P 1'
#
loop_
_entity.id
_entity.type
_entity.pdbx_description
1 polymer ?
#
loop_
_entity_poly.entity_id
_entity_poly.type
_entity_poly.pdbx_seq_one_letter_code
_entity_poly.pdbx_strand_id
1 'polypeptide(L)'
;MVDLWRVVAEIGLELHPRRLATVARKIGSLKSLNEFDSVISSFGPNDDGDHAGRLKDAWQHVPDVSPAEVAAALAAASATASLATTQGSTELVWTGPSTGLVPVRQTEQVLCEVIDSARYRLFLVSFVAYEVPSITRSLRAAVGRHVQVDVLLESSKAHGGAVTFDSVRAMKDAVPSANVFVWKSDSLKVTNGRPSRSVHAKCAVADAGIAFITSANLSTAAMERNMELGLLIRGGAVPDNLDRHLDALVTTGIVERV
;
A
#
# COMPACT_ATOMS: atom_id res chain seq x y z
N MET A 1 -3.60 -22.98 -28.07
CA MET A 1 -4.72 -22.15 -28.54
C MET A 1 -4.80 -20.93 -27.65
N VAL A 2 -4.55 -19.75 -28.20
CA VAL A 2 -4.61 -18.50 -27.42
C VAL A 2 -6.10 -18.13 -27.31
N ASP A 3 -6.58 -18.02 -26.06
CA ASP A 3 -7.98 -17.67 -25.76
C ASP A 3 -8.19 -16.16 -26.00
N LEU A 4 -9.08 -15.79 -26.92
CA LEU A 4 -9.42 -14.40 -27.22
C LEU A 4 -9.79 -13.62 -25.95
N TRP A 5 -10.61 -14.20 -25.09
CA TRP A 5 -11.11 -13.52 -23.89
C TRP A 5 -10.02 -13.28 -22.86
N ARG A 6 -9.04 -14.18 -22.79
CA ARG A 6 -7.84 -13.99 -21.96
C ARG A 6 -6.99 -12.83 -22.47
N VAL A 7 -6.76 -12.76 -23.81
CA VAL A 7 -6.02 -11.64 -24.41
C VAL A 7 -6.74 -10.32 -24.17
N VAL A 8 -8.07 -10.29 -24.33
CA VAL A 8 -8.88 -9.10 -24.02
C VAL A 8 -8.73 -8.67 -22.57
N ALA A 9 -8.73 -9.62 -21.62
CA ALA A 9 -8.55 -9.32 -20.19
C ALA A 9 -7.14 -8.78 -19.91
N GLU A 10 -6.09 -9.39 -20.48
CA GLU A 10 -4.69 -8.92 -20.33
C GLU A 10 -4.52 -7.51 -20.90
N ILE A 11 -5.05 -7.23 -22.10
CA ILE A 11 -5.04 -5.88 -22.68
C ILE A 11 -5.79 -4.89 -21.79
N GLY A 12 -6.87 -5.32 -21.14
CA GLY A 12 -7.63 -4.52 -20.18
C GLY A 12 -6.80 -4.08 -18.97
N LEU A 13 -5.85 -4.91 -18.52
CA LEU A 13 -4.93 -4.62 -17.42
C LEU A 13 -3.72 -3.77 -17.84
N GLU A 14 -3.24 -3.98 -19.06
CA GLU A 14 -1.97 -3.42 -19.56
C GLU A 14 -2.14 -2.02 -20.19
N LEU A 15 -3.24 -1.79 -20.92
CA LEU A 15 -3.49 -0.54 -21.62
C LEU A 15 -4.19 0.51 -20.77
N HIS A 16 -3.70 1.75 -20.84
CA HIS A 16 -4.35 2.87 -20.13
C HIS A 16 -5.83 3.02 -20.55
N PRO A 17 -6.79 3.21 -19.60
CA PRO A 17 -8.24 3.18 -19.86
C PRO A 17 -8.71 4.12 -20.99
N ARG A 18 -8.13 5.33 -21.07
CA ARG A 18 -8.47 6.29 -22.14
C ARG A 18 -8.09 5.77 -23.54
N ARG A 19 -6.96 5.08 -23.64
CA ARG A 19 -6.50 4.48 -24.89
C ARG A 19 -7.38 3.30 -25.26
N LEU A 20 -7.65 2.43 -24.30
CA LEU A 20 -8.51 1.25 -24.51
C LEU A 20 -9.94 1.65 -24.93
N ALA A 21 -10.50 2.73 -24.37
CA ALA A 21 -11.78 3.26 -24.80
C ALA A 21 -11.77 3.71 -26.29
N THR A 22 -10.63 4.25 -26.76
CA THR A 22 -10.47 4.64 -28.17
C THR A 22 -10.37 3.41 -29.08
N VAL A 23 -9.57 2.40 -28.66
CA VAL A 23 -9.43 1.12 -29.37
C VAL A 23 -10.78 0.42 -29.47
N ALA A 24 -11.48 0.25 -28.33
CA ALA A 24 -12.80 -0.40 -28.30
C ALA A 24 -13.81 0.29 -29.24
N ARG A 25 -13.87 1.62 -29.21
CA ARG A 25 -14.78 2.38 -30.12
C ARG A 25 -14.45 2.13 -31.58
N LYS A 26 -13.17 2.14 -31.98
CA LYS A 26 -12.76 1.88 -33.36
C LYS A 26 -13.03 0.45 -33.76
N ILE A 27 -12.74 -0.55 -32.94
CA ILE A 27 -13.06 -1.94 -33.18
C ILE A 27 -14.57 -2.11 -33.37
N GLY A 28 -15.39 -1.51 -32.50
CA GLY A 28 -16.86 -1.60 -32.63
C GLY A 28 -17.44 -0.95 -33.91
N SER A 29 -16.67 -0.12 -34.61
CA SER A 29 -17.07 0.46 -35.90
C SER A 29 -16.67 -0.39 -37.13
N LEU A 30 -15.89 -1.46 -36.94
CA LEU A 30 -15.50 -2.35 -38.02
C LEU A 30 -16.70 -3.19 -38.50
N LYS A 31 -16.69 -3.55 -39.78
CA LYS A 31 -17.66 -4.48 -40.31
C LYS A 31 -17.25 -5.94 -40.11
N SER A 32 -15.95 -6.19 -40.10
CA SER A 32 -15.37 -7.52 -39.87
C SER A 32 -13.91 -7.41 -39.39
N LEU A 33 -13.34 -8.53 -38.94
CA LEU A 33 -11.93 -8.68 -38.60
C LEU A 33 -10.98 -8.27 -39.73
N ASN A 34 -11.40 -8.41 -41.00
CA ASN A 34 -10.55 -8.04 -42.14
C ASN A 34 -10.17 -6.55 -42.18
N GLU A 35 -10.94 -5.69 -41.51
CA GLU A 35 -10.65 -4.26 -41.41
C GLU A 35 -9.76 -3.91 -40.21
N PHE A 36 -9.29 -4.90 -39.44
CA PHE A 36 -8.56 -4.70 -38.19
C PHE A 36 -7.31 -3.81 -38.33
N ASP A 37 -6.60 -3.89 -39.46
CA ASP A 37 -5.38 -3.13 -39.68
C ASP A 37 -5.60 -1.61 -39.62
N SER A 38 -6.84 -1.16 -39.87
CA SER A 38 -7.21 0.27 -39.76
C SER A 38 -7.21 0.79 -38.32
N VAL A 39 -7.25 -0.10 -37.31
CA VAL A 39 -7.29 0.29 -35.89
C VAL A 39 -5.95 0.14 -35.15
N ILE A 40 -4.94 -0.49 -35.78
CA ILE A 40 -3.62 -0.76 -35.17
C ILE A 40 -3.02 0.52 -34.57
N SER A 41 -3.04 1.63 -35.32
CA SER A 41 -2.50 2.91 -34.83
C SER A 41 -3.14 3.44 -33.54
N SER A 42 -4.32 2.94 -33.17
CA SER A 42 -5.00 3.38 -31.95
C SER A 42 -4.44 2.73 -30.69
N PHE A 43 -3.69 1.63 -30.80
CA PHE A 43 -2.98 1.03 -29.67
C PHE A 43 -1.79 1.86 -29.18
N GLY A 44 -1.24 2.71 -30.06
CA GLY A 44 -0.19 3.69 -29.73
C GLY A 44 0.97 3.64 -30.72
N PRO A 45 1.84 4.66 -30.72
CA PRO A 45 2.98 4.74 -31.64
C PRO A 45 4.05 3.66 -31.35
N ASN A 46 4.16 3.24 -30.10
CA ASN A 46 5.01 2.14 -29.63
C ASN A 46 4.10 1.20 -28.85
N ASP A 47 3.54 0.20 -29.54
CA ASP A 47 2.75 -0.85 -28.88
C ASP A 47 3.72 -1.90 -28.31
N ASP A 48 4.44 -1.50 -27.24
CA ASP A 48 5.53 -2.29 -26.62
C ASP A 48 5.09 -3.70 -26.16
N GLY A 49 3.80 -3.89 -25.94
CA GLY A 49 3.21 -5.18 -25.58
C GLY A 49 2.63 -5.95 -26.76
N ASP A 50 2.81 -5.44 -27.99
CA ASP A 50 2.20 -6.02 -29.22
C ASP A 50 0.69 -6.37 -29.03
N HIS A 51 -0.04 -5.49 -28.34
CA HIS A 51 -1.45 -5.72 -28.02
C HIS A 51 -2.30 -5.88 -29.27
N ALA A 52 -1.99 -5.12 -30.32
CA ALA A 52 -2.70 -5.20 -31.58
C ALA A 52 -2.49 -6.56 -32.26
N GLY A 53 -1.25 -7.05 -32.35
CA GLY A 53 -0.92 -8.36 -32.93
C GLY A 53 -1.56 -9.50 -32.14
N ARG A 54 -1.36 -9.50 -30.81
CA ARG A 54 -1.96 -10.50 -29.90
C ARG A 54 -3.48 -10.58 -30.04
N LEU A 55 -4.16 -9.42 -30.09
CA LEU A 55 -5.61 -9.39 -30.25
C LEU A 55 -6.06 -9.91 -31.62
N LYS A 56 -5.38 -9.49 -32.70
CA LYS A 56 -5.69 -9.94 -34.07
C LYS A 56 -5.54 -11.45 -34.18
N ASP A 57 -4.41 -11.99 -33.73
CA ASP A 57 -4.11 -13.42 -33.78
C ASP A 57 -5.11 -14.25 -32.99
N ALA A 58 -5.43 -13.82 -31.75
CA ALA A 58 -6.44 -14.51 -30.94
C ALA A 58 -7.84 -14.48 -31.58
N TRP A 59 -8.24 -13.35 -32.17
CA TRP A 59 -9.54 -13.18 -32.78
C TRP A 59 -9.69 -14.00 -34.07
N GLN A 60 -8.62 -14.17 -34.85
CA GLN A 60 -8.61 -15.03 -36.05
C GLN A 60 -9.00 -16.49 -35.77
N HIS A 61 -8.75 -16.97 -34.53
CA HIS A 61 -9.11 -18.35 -34.15
C HIS A 61 -10.59 -18.51 -33.77
N VAL A 62 -11.33 -17.41 -33.63
CA VAL A 62 -12.78 -17.40 -33.32
C VAL A 62 -13.53 -16.41 -34.22
N PRO A 63 -13.59 -16.68 -35.53
CA PRO A 63 -14.09 -15.74 -36.54
C PRO A 63 -15.58 -15.39 -36.38
N ASP A 64 -16.33 -16.17 -35.62
CA ASP A 64 -17.76 -15.95 -35.39
C ASP A 64 -18.01 -14.82 -34.37
N VAL A 65 -16.96 -14.39 -33.60
CA VAL A 65 -17.07 -13.27 -32.65
C VAL A 65 -17.07 -11.95 -33.45
N SER A 66 -18.14 -11.18 -33.27
CA SER A 66 -18.32 -9.91 -33.97
C SER A 66 -17.41 -8.79 -33.39
N PRO A 67 -17.10 -7.75 -34.21
CA PRO A 67 -16.39 -6.56 -33.73
C PRO A 67 -17.08 -5.90 -32.55
N ALA A 68 -18.39 -5.88 -32.49
CA ALA A 68 -19.16 -5.31 -31.39
C ALA A 68 -18.95 -6.07 -30.09
N GLU A 69 -18.88 -7.41 -30.14
CA GLU A 69 -18.60 -8.25 -28.94
C GLU A 69 -17.19 -8.02 -28.42
N VAL A 70 -16.18 -7.97 -29.29
CA VAL A 70 -14.80 -7.67 -28.89
C VAL A 70 -14.69 -6.26 -28.28
N ALA A 71 -15.34 -5.27 -28.87
CA ALA A 71 -15.37 -3.91 -28.34
C ALA A 71 -16.03 -3.83 -26.97
N ALA A 72 -17.16 -4.52 -26.78
CA ALA A 72 -17.85 -4.60 -25.50
C ALA A 72 -16.99 -5.29 -24.44
N ALA A 73 -16.32 -6.39 -24.80
CA ALA A 73 -15.42 -7.11 -23.91
C ALA A 73 -14.20 -6.26 -23.49
N LEU A 74 -13.57 -5.53 -24.41
CA LEU A 74 -12.48 -4.59 -24.09
C LEU A 74 -12.94 -3.48 -23.14
N ALA A 75 -14.13 -2.92 -23.37
CA ALA A 75 -14.70 -1.90 -22.49
C ALA A 75 -14.99 -2.46 -21.08
N ALA A 76 -15.54 -3.66 -20.99
CA ALA A 76 -15.78 -4.34 -19.72
C ALA A 76 -14.47 -4.67 -19.01
N ALA A 77 -13.44 -5.17 -19.70
CA ALA A 77 -12.13 -5.45 -19.16
C ALA A 77 -11.47 -4.18 -18.58
N SER A 78 -11.55 -3.05 -19.31
CA SER A 78 -11.06 -1.76 -18.84
C SER A 78 -11.77 -1.29 -17.56
N ALA A 79 -13.08 -1.40 -17.52
CA ALA A 79 -13.86 -1.03 -16.35
C ALA A 79 -13.52 -1.91 -15.14
N THR A 80 -13.41 -3.22 -15.35
CA THR A 80 -13.03 -4.18 -14.30
C THR A 80 -11.62 -3.91 -13.79
N ALA A 81 -10.64 -3.67 -14.68
CA ALA A 81 -9.28 -3.33 -14.29
C ALA A 81 -9.21 -2.02 -13.47
N SER A 82 -9.99 -1.01 -13.89
CA SER A 82 -10.10 0.25 -13.14
C SER A 82 -10.69 0.05 -11.74
N LEU A 83 -11.74 -0.76 -11.62
CA LEU A 83 -12.32 -1.12 -10.32
C LEU A 83 -11.34 -1.89 -9.45
N ALA A 84 -10.63 -2.88 -10.02
CA ALA A 84 -9.62 -3.66 -9.29
C ALA A 84 -8.49 -2.74 -8.75
N THR A 85 -8.05 -1.76 -9.55
CA THR A 85 -7.07 -0.76 -9.12
C THR A 85 -7.58 0.07 -7.94
N THR A 86 -8.87 0.43 -7.93
CA THR A 86 -9.47 1.16 -6.79
C THR A 86 -9.66 0.30 -5.55
N GLN A 87 -9.72 -1.03 -5.67
CA GLN A 87 -9.76 -1.95 -4.53
C GLN A 87 -8.42 -2.06 -3.81
N GLY A 88 -7.33 -1.65 -4.45
CA GLY A 88 -5.99 -1.69 -3.91
C GLY A 88 -5.30 -3.05 -4.08
N SER A 89 -4.05 -3.12 -3.62
CA SER A 89 -3.23 -4.35 -3.63
C SER A 89 -2.72 -4.66 -2.24
N THR A 90 -2.47 -5.95 -1.98
CA THR A 90 -1.89 -6.43 -0.73
C THR A 90 -0.70 -7.33 -1.02
N GLU A 91 0.44 -7.02 -0.37
CA GLU A 91 1.68 -7.78 -0.50
C GLU A 91 2.08 -8.37 0.86
N LEU A 92 2.58 -9.62 0.86
CA LEU A 92 3.11 -10.29 2.04
C LEU A 92 4.51 -9.74 2.36
N VAL A 93 4.72 -9.42 3.65
CA VAL A 93 6.01 -8.94 4.17
C VAL A 93 6.46 -9.86 5.29
N TRP A 94 7.73 -10.25 5.28
CA TRP A 94 8.28 -11.24 6.20
C TRP A 94 9.69 -10.88 6.65
N THR A 95 9.97 -11.04 7.93
CA THR A 95 11.33 -11.10 8.47
C THR A 95 11.51 -12.45 9.15
N GLY A 96 12.65 -13.09 8.94
CA GLY A 96 12.97 -14.38 9.53
C GLY A 96 13.47 -15.40 8.50
N PRO A 97 13.46 -16.71 8.82
CA PRO A 97 13.94 -17.73 7.93
C PRO A 97 13.20 -17.71 6.58
N SER A 98 13.94 -17.78 5.48
CA SER A 98 13.41 -17.83 4.13
C SER A 98 13.63 -19.22 3.53
N THR A 99 12.63 -19.72 2.81
CA THR A 99 12.72 -20.99 2.08
C THR A 99 13.25 -20.81 0.65
N GLY A 100 13.26 -19.59 0.13
CA GLY A 100 13.56 -19.30 -1.27
C GLY A 100 12.47 -19.75 -2.27
N LEU A 101 11.40 -20.40 -1.82
CA LEU A 101 10.32 -20.90 -2.68
C LEU A 101 9.25 -19.85 -2.95
N VAL A 102 9.05 -18.92 -2.02
CA VAL A 102 8.07 -17.84 -2.13
C VAL A 102 8.84 -16.52 -1.97
N PRO A 103 8.76 -15.61 -2.96
CA PRO A 103 9.35 -14.29 -2.82
C PRO A 103 8.58 -13.49 -1.77
N VAL A 104 9.30 -12.95 -0.80
CA VAL A 104 8.75 -12.09 0.25
C VAL A 104 9.60 -10.84 0.37
N ARG A 105 8.97 -9.75 0.79
CA ARG A 105 9.64 -8.48 1.05
C ARG A 105 10.05 -8.40 2.52
N GLN A 106 11.14 -7.72 2.81
CA GLN A 106 11.62 -7.54 4.18
C GLN A 106 10.93 -6.38 4.89
N THR A 107 10.62 -6.57 6.17
CA THR A 107 9.91 -5.60 7.03
C THR A 107 10.58 -4.22 7.03
N GLU A 108 11.90 -4.16 7.22
CA GLU A 108 12.65 -2.91 7.26
C GLU A 108 12.54 -2.14 5.94
N GLN A 109 12.74 -2.83 4.81
CA GLN A 109 12.67 -2.23 3.48
C GLN A 109 11.27 -1.67 3.20
N VAL A 110 10.23 -2.43 3.55
CA VAL A 110 8.84 -2.01 3.34
C VAL A 110 8.49 -0.82 4.22
N LEU A 111 8.92 -0.82 5.48
CA LEU A 111 8.66 0.31 6.36
C LEU A 111 9.37 1.58 5.88
N CYS A 112 10.64 1.48 5.46
CA CYS A 112 11.34 2.61 4.83
C CYS A 112 10.61 3.11 3.58
N GLU A 113 10.14 2.20 2.71
CA GLU A 113 9.38 2.57 1.52
C GLU A 113 8.10 3.35 1.86
N VAL A 114 7.33 2.92 2.85
CA VAL A 114 6.12 3.63 3.29
C VAL A 114 6.48 5.03 3.79
N ILE A 115 7.53 5.16 4.62
CA ILE A 115 8.00 6.46 5.12
C ILE A 115 8.47 7.36 3.98
N ASP A 116 9.23 6.80 3.03
CA ASP A 116 9.81 7.56 1.92
C ASP A 116 8.76 7.97 0.88
N SER A 117 7.66 7.21 0.77
CA SER A 117 6.53 7.53 -0.12
C SER A 117 5.67 8.69 0.38
N ALA A 118 5.70 9.00 1.69
CA ALA A 118 4.90 10.07 2.29
C ALA A 118 5.24 11.45 1.71
N ARG A 119 4.22 12.21 1.35
CA ARG A 119 4.31 13.57 0.80
C ARG A 119 3.68 14.62 1.70
N TYR A 120 2.65 14.27 2.43
CA TYR A 120 1.89 15.18 3.29
C TYR A 120 1.89 14.73 4.75
N ARG A 121 1.52 13.48 5.00
CA ARG A 121 1.38 12.95 6.36
C ARG A 121 1.86 11.50 6.43
N LEU A 122 2.54 11.19 7.52
CA LEU A 122 2.90 9.85 7.95
C LEU A 122 2.43 9.65 9.38
N PHE A 123 1.67 8.61 9.65
CA PHE A 123 1.33 8.19 11.00
C PHE A 123 1.93 6.80 11.29
N LEU A 124 2.73 6.70 12.32
CA LEU A 124 3.38 5.48 12.81
C LEU A 124 2.82 5.09 14.17
N VAL A 125 2.59 3.80 14.39
CA VAL A 125 2.23 3.23 15.70
C VAL A 125 3.17 2.09 16.03
N SER A 126 3.74 2.07 17.22
CA SER A 126 4.58 0.97 17.71
C SER A 126 4.50 0.85 19.23
N PHE A 127 4.65 -0.39 19.74
CA PHE A 127 4.73 -0.64 21.17
C PHE A 127 6.05 -0.12 21.76
N VAL A 128 7.17 -0.35 21.07
CA VAL A 128 8.48 0.21 21.43
C VAL A 128 9.16 0.76 20.18
N ALA A 129 9.99 1.77 20.38
CA ALA A 129 10.87 2.31 19.36
C ALA A 129 12.29 2.38 19.91
N TYR A 130 13.14 1.49 19.41
CA TYR A 130 14.58 1.57 19.60
C TYR A 130 15.18 2.19 18.33
N GLU A 131 16.39 2.71 18.45
CA GLU A 131 17.07 3.29 17.30
C GLU A 131 17.34 2.21 16.23
N VAL A 132 16.69 2.36 15.08
CA VAL A 132 16.95 1.61 13.84
C VAL A 132 17.45 2.65 12.84
N PRO A 133 18.75 2.64 12.49
CA PRO A 133 19.37 3.73 11.74
C PRO A 133 18.72 4.04 10.39
N SER A 134 18.27 3.02 9.66
CA SER A 134 17.56 3.17 8.38
C SER A 134 16.23 3.90 8.55
N ILE A 135 15.41 3.46 9.52
CA ILE A 135 14.09 4.05 9.84
C ILE A 135 14.26 5.50 10.29
N THR A 136 15.21 5.76 11.21
CA THR A 136 15.50 7.12 11.68
C THR A 136 15.90 8.03 10.52
N ARG A 137 16.72 7.53 9.59
CA ARG A 137 17.13 8.28 8.39
C ARG A 137 15.93 8.61 7.51
N SER A 138 15.07 7.65 7.20
CA SER A 138 13.85 7.86 6.41
C SER A 138 12.90 8.84 7.08
N LEU A 139 12.71 8.76 8.42
CA LEU A 139 11.87 9.71 9.17
C LEU A 139 12.44 11.13 9.12
N ARG A 140 13.75 11.31 9.30
CA ARG A 140 14.41 12.62 9.17
C ARG A 140 14.27 13.18 7.75
N ALA A 141 14.41 12.32 6.74
CA ALA A 141 14.22 12.71 5.34
C ALA A 141 12.76 13.12 5.06
N ALA A 142 11.77 12.42 5.63
CA ALA A 142 10.36 12.78 5.53
C ALA A 142 10.10 14.17 6.15
N VAL A 143 10.62 14.43 7.37
CA VAL A 143 10.56 15.76 7.99
C VAL A 143 11.24 16.82 7.10
N GLY A 144 12.40 16.52 6.52
CA GLY A 144 13.10 17.41 5.58
C GLY A 144 12.31 17.73 4.31
N ARG A 145 11.37 16.86 3.91
CA ARG A 145 10.40 17.09 2.84
C ARG A 145 9.13 17.82 3.30
N HIS A 146 9.09 18.27 4.56
CA HIS A 146 7.92 18.90 5.19
C HIS A 146 6.72 17.97 5.39
N VAL A 147 6.94 16.68 5.45
CA VAL A 147 5.90 15.70 5.81
C VAL A 147 5.57 15.85 7.30
N GLN A 148 4.29 15.92 7.64
CA GLN A 148 3.85 15.81 9.03
C GLN A 148 4.09 14.37 9.50
N VAL A 149 4.98 14.18 10.48
CA VAL A 149 5.30 12.87 11.05
C VAL A 149 4.69 12.76 12.43
N ASP A 150 3.69 11.91 12.58
CA ASP A 150 2.98 11.59 13.82
C ASP A 150 3.39 10.17 14.26
N VAL A 151 3.78 9.99 15.54
CA VAL A 151 4.23 8.71 16.07
C VAL A 151 3.53 8.42 17.40
N LEU A 152 2.72 7.35 17.46
CA LEU A 152 2.07 6.88 18.66
C LEU A 152 2.89 5.73 19.27
N LEU A 153 3.33 5.91 20.51
CA LEU A 153 4.16 4.96 21.23
C LEU A 153 3.55 4.58 22.58
N GLU A 154 3.94 3.39 23.06
CA GLU A 154 3.66 3.02 24.46
C GLU A 154 4.53 3.83 25.41
N SER A 155 3.93 4.31 26.50
CA SER A 155 4.63 5.03 27.56
C SER A 155 5.56 4.09 28.35
N SER A 156 6.66 4.65 28.87
CA SER A 156 7.52 3.90 29.79
C SER A 156 6.85 3.71 31.16
N LYS A 157 7.31 2.72 31.93
CA LYS A 157 6.84 2.49 33.32
C LYS A 157 7.03 3.69 34.23
N ALA A 158 8.06 4.47 33.99
CA ALA A 158 8.31 5.72 34.72
C ALA A 158 7.20 6.77 34.49
N HIS A 159 6.50 6.66 33.36
CA HIS A 159 5.38 7.53 32.94
C HIS A 159 4.02 6.79 32.90
N GLY A 160 3.90 5.73 33.73
CA GLY A 160 2.62 4.98 33.86
C GLY A 160 2.31 3.95 32.79
N GLY A 161 3.23 3.70 31.86
CA GLY A 161 3.06 2.74 30.77
C GLY A 161 3.58 1.33 31.07
N ALA A 162 3.72 0.51 30.02
CA ALA A 162 4.04 -0.92 30.13
C ALA A 162 5.51 -1.26 29.86
N VAL A 163 6.30 -0.39 29.24
CA VAL A 163 7.69 -0.66 28.82
C VAL A 163 8.72 -0.06 29.77
N THR A 164 9.88 -0.72 29.89
CA THR A 164 11.00 -0.22 30.72
C THR A 164 11.85 0.82 30.01
N PHE A 165 11.94 0.74 28.69
CA PHE A 165 12.68 1.68 27.85
C PHE A 165 11.82 2.91 27.50
N ASP A 166 12.40 4.10 27.58
CA ASP A 166 11.70 5.34 27.23
C ASP A 166 11.77 5.58 25.71
N SER A 167 10.87 4.90 24.98
CA SER A 167 10.73 5.03 23.52
C SER A 167 10.31 6.43 23.09
N VAL A 168 9.55 7.13 23.92
CA VAL A 168 9.10 8.51 23.66
C VAL A 168 10.29 9.44 23.59
N ARG A 169 11.14 9.41 24.63
CA ARG A 169 12.36 10.21 24.67
C ARG A 169 13.30 9.87 23.52
N ALA A 170 13.54 8.59 23.29
CA ALA A 170 14.39 8.13 22.19
C ALA A 170 13.91 8.64 20.83
N MET A 171 12.61 8.60 20.57
CA MET A 171 12.02 9.11 19.31
C MET A 171 12.18 10.63 19.18
N LYS A 172 11.93 11.38 20.24
CA LYS A 172 12.12 12.84 20.26
C LYS A 172 13.58 13.24 20.01
N ASP A 173 14.53 12.51 20.61
CA ASP A 173 15.95 12.76 20.42
C ASP A 173 16.38 12.39 18.97
N ALA A 174 15.83 11.31 18.44
CA ALA A 174 16.13 10.86 17.09
C ALA A 174 15.49 11.72 15.99
N VAL A 175 14.24 12.17 16.17
CA VAL A 175 13.45 12.95 15.19
C VAL A 175 12.74 14.10 15.91
N PRO A 176 13.43 15.19 16.27
CA PRO A 176 12.88 16.26 17.12
C PRO A 176 11.63 16.95 16.57
N SER A 177 11.44 16.95 15.25
CA SER A 177 10.29 17.57 14.58
C SER A 177 9.09 16.62 14.42
N ALA A 178 9.19 15.36 14.85
CA ALA A 178 8.03 14.47 14.87
C ALA A 178 7.08 14.82 16.02
N ASN A 179 5.78 14.68 15.79
CA ASN A 179 4.78 14.75 16.84
C ASN A 179 4.70 13.38 17.52
N VAL A 180 5.07 13.30 18.78
CA VAL A 180 5.00 12.04 19.53
C VAL A 180 3.76 12.05 20.40
N PHE A 181 2.98 10.98 20.32
CA PHE A 181 1.75 10.77 21.06
C PHE A 181 1.86 9.56 21.98
N VAL A 182 1.11 9.58 23.06
CA VAL A 182 0.92 8.45 23.97
C VAL A 182 -0.55 8.27 24.28
N TRP A 183 -0.94 7.10 24.75
CA TRP A 183 -2.29 6.90 25.26
C TRP A 183 -2.49 7.72 26.53
N LYS A 184 -3.58 8.49 26.59
CA LYS A 184 -3.84 9.41 27.69
C LYS A 184 -4.02 8.65 29.02
N SER A 185 -3.33 9.11 30.06
CA SER A 185 -3.23 8.44 31.35
C SER A 185 -4.58 8.23 32.06
N ASP A 186 -5.50 9.21 31.92
CA ASP A 186 -6.83 9.17 32.55
C ASP A 186 -7.73 8.02 32.04
N SER A 187 -7.41 7.48 30.88
CA SER A 187 -8.08 6.31 30.29
C SER A 187 -7.45 4.99 30.69
N LEU A 188 -6.31 5.01 31.40
CA LEU A 188 -5.60 3.82 31.85
C LEU A 188 -6.12 3.39 33.25
N LYS A 189 -7.05 2.44 33.29
CA LYS A 189 -7.39 1.76 34.56
C LYS A 189 -6.20 0.88 34.95
N VAL A 190 -5.64 1.15 36.13
CA VAL A 190 -4.60 0.28 36.73
C VAL A 190 -5.31 -0.90 37.41
N THR A 191 -5.05 -2.12 36.94
CA THR A 191 -5.54 -3.35 37.56
C THR A 191 -4.36 -4.12 38.10
N ASN A 192 -4.33 -4.39 39.38
CA ASN A 192 -3.22 -5.09 40.10
C ASN A 192 -1.84 -4.49 39.86
N GLY A 193 -1.71 -3.14 39.85
CA GLY A 193 -0.44 -2.45 39.66
C GLY A 193 0.12 -2.49 38.22
N ARG A 194 -0.65 -2.96 37.26
CA ARG A 194 -0.29 -2.96 35.83
C ARG A 194 -1.27 -2.09 35.06
N PRO A 195 -0.81 -1.34 34.04
CA PRO A 195 -1.71 -0.69 33.10
C PRO A 195 -2.64 -1.74 32.50
N SER A 196 -3.95 -1.50 32.53
CA SER A 196 -4.95 -2.45 31.98
C SER A 196 -5.00 -2.45 30.46
N ARG A 197 -4.30 -1.51 29.83
CA ARG A 197 -4.28 -1.28 28.39
C ARG A 197 -2.89 -0.84 27.95
N SER A 198 -2.51 -1.15 26.72
CA SER A 198 -1.25 -0.72 26.13
C SER A 198 -1.38 -0.47 24.63
N VAL A 199 -0.53 0.40 24.08
CA VAL A 199 -0.38 0.59 22.65
C VAL A 199 0.37 -0.63 22.10
N HIS A 200 -0.36 -1.63 21.58
CA HIS A 200 0.26 -2.85 21.06
C HIS A 200 0.08 -3.03 19.54
N ALA A 201 -0.61 -2.11 18.87
CA ALA A 201 -0.65 -2.05 17.42
C ALA A 201 0.73 -1.68 16.84
N LYS A 202 1.04 -2.18 15.65
CA LYS A 202 2.22 -1.82 14.88
C LYS A 202 1.78 -1.58 13.44
N CYS A 203 1.82 -0.34 13.03
CA CYS A 203 1.46 0.04 11.67
C CYS A 203 2.10 1.36 11.26
N ALA A 204 2.14 1.59 9.97
CA ALA A 204 2.46 2.87 9.36
C ALA A 204 1.42 3.16 8.28
N VAL A 205 0.97 4.40 8.17
CA VAL A 205 0.12 4.85 7.08
C VAL A 205 0.64 6.16 6.52
N ALA A 206 0.75 6.25 5.19
CA ALA A 206 1.20 7.43 4.47
C ALA A 206 0.09 7.93 3.54
N ASP A 207 -0.27 9.22 3.70
CA ASP A 207 -1.18 9.97 2.83
C ASP A 207 -2.53 9.27 2.57
N ALA A 208 -3.04 8.49 3.54
CA ALA A 208 -4.25 7.66 3.43
C ALA A 208 -4.24 6.69 2.21
N GLY A 209 -3.10 6.54 1.53
CA GLY A 209 -2.97 5.77 0.28
C GLY A 209 -2.18 4.49 0.40
N ILE A 210 -1.30 4.39 1.39
CA ILE A 210 -0.48 3.19 1.62
C ILE A 210 -0.40 2.91 3.12
N ALA A 211 -0.59 1.66 3.52
CA ALA A 211 -0.48 1.21 4.89
C ALA A 211 0.39 -0.03 5.01
N PHE A 212 1.20 -0.10 6.04
CA PHE A 212 1.92 -1.30 6.45
C PHE A 212 1.45 -1.71 7.85
N ILE A 213 0.88 -2.90 7.95
CA ILE A 213 0.39 -3.49 9.20
C ILE A 213 1.28 -4.69 9.50
N THR A 214 1.85 -4.76 10.70
CA THR A 214 2.87 -5.76 11.01
C THR A 214 2.84 -6.21 12.47
N SER A 215 3.45 -7.34 12.76
CA SER A 215 3.78 -7.76 14.13
C SER A 215 5.05 -7.08 14.66
N ALA A 216 5.89 -6.53 13.78
CA ALA A 216 7.21 -5.99 14.11
C ALA A 216 7.13 -4.67 14.90
N ASN A 217 7.84 -4.60 16.01
CA ASN A 217 8.13 -3.32 16.68
C ASN A 217 9.23 -2.55 15.92
N LEU A 218 9.35 -1.25 16.18
CA LEU A 218 10.48 -0.45 15.70
C LEU A 218 11.75 -0.81 16.51
N SER A 219 12.34 -1.95 16.21
CA SER A 219 13.56 -2.43 16.86
C SER A 219 14.43 -3.23 15.91
N THR A 220 15.75 -3.18 16.07
CA THR A 220 16.71 -3.95 15.27
C THR A 220 16.39 -5.45 15.30
N ALA A 221 15.99 -5.97 16.46
CA ALA A 221 15.63 -7.39 16.57
C ALA A 221 14.43 -7.76 15.68
N ALA A 222 13.40 -6.90 15.63
CA ALA A 222 12.21 -7.13 14.79
C ALA A 222 12.51 -6.94 13.29
N MET A 223 13.47 -6.05 12.95
CA MET A 223 13.83 -5.79 11.56
C MET A 223 14.75 -6.88 10.96
N GLU A 224 15.58 -7.53 11.78
CA GLU A 224 16.66 -8.38 11.27
C GLU A 224 16.60 -9.84 11.75
N ARG A 225 16.10 -10.12 12.95
CA ARG A 225 16.31 -11.40 13.64
C ARG A 225 15.06 -12.17 14.02
N ASN A 226 14.01 -11.44 14.40
CA ASN A 226 12.76 -12.09 14.80
C ASN A 226 12.04 -12.65 13.57
N MET A 227 11.12 -13.56 13.82
CA MET A 227 10.11 -13.96 12.83
C MET A 227 8.94 -12.97 12.94
N GLU A 228 8.77 -12.14 11.93
CA GLU A 228 7.75 -11.11 11.88
C GLU A 228 6.95 -11.21 10.57
N LEU A 229 5.66 -10.94 10.68
CA LEU A 229 4.72 -10.97 9.55
C LEU A 229 4.08 -9.60 9.38
N GLY A 230 3.89 -9.18 8.14
CA GLY A 230 3.16 -7.95 7.81
C GLY A 230 2.48 -8.01 6.46
N LEU A 231 1.61 -7.04 6.25
CA LEU A 231 0.91 -6.79 5.01
C LEU A 231 1.14 -5.34 4.58
N LEU A 232 1.68 -5.17 3.38
CA LEU A 232 1.73 -3.87 2.72
C LEU A 232 0.48 -3.72 1.85
N ILE A 233 -0.29 -2.68 2.11
CA ILE A 233 -1.58 -2.41 1.45
C ILE A 233 -1.47 -1.08 0.74
N ARG A 234 -1.75 -1.07 -0.57
CA ARG A 234 -1.73 0.14 -1.42
C ARG A 234 -3.11 0.38 -2.00
N GLY A 235 -3.65 1.57 -1.80
CA GLY A 235 -4.98 1.93 -2.24
C GLY A 235 -6.08 1.16 -1.51
N GLY A 236 -7.30 1.25 -2.04
CA GLY A 236 -8.47 0.68 -1.39
C GLY A 236 -8.87 1.40 -0.11
N ALA A 237 -9.81 0.84 0.64
CA ALA A 237 -10.39 1.48 1.83
C ALA A 237 -9.54 1.34 3.10
N VAL A 238 -8.61 0.37 3.16
CA VAL A 238 -7.90 0.07 4.42
C VAL A 238 -6.95 1.19 4.85
N PRO A 239 -6.06 1.73 3.98
CA PRO A 239 -5.20 2.85 4.36
C PRO A 239 -5.98 4.10 4.78
N ASP A 240 -7.03 4.47 4.04
CA ASP A 240 -7.88 5.62 4.36
C ASP A 240 -8.62 5.45 5.70
N ASN A 241 -9.21 4.29 5.94
CA ASN A 241 -9.89 4.00 7.20
C ASN A 241 -8.91 4.01 8.39
N LEU A 242 -7.70 3.46 8.20
CA LEU A 242 -6.68 3.47 9.24
C LEU A 242 -6.22 4.89 9.55
N ASP A 243 -5.90 5.70 8.53
CA ASP A 243 -5.49 7.09 8.72
C ASP A 243 -6.55 7.91 9.45
N ARG A 244 -7.81 7.83 9.01
CA ARG A 244 -8.93 8.52 9.67
C ARG A 244 -9.16 8.04 11.11
N HIS A 245 -8.97 6.74 11.38
CA HIS A 245 -9.11 6.23 12.75
C HIS A 245 -8.00 6.77 13.66
N LEU A 246 -6.75 6.76 13.20
CA LEU A 246 -5.62 7.30 13.96
C LEU A 246 -5.76 8.81 14.18
N ASP A 247 -6.23 9.55 13.18
CA ASP A 247 -6.55 10.97 13.32
C ASP A 247 -7.67 11.21 14.35
N ALA A 248 -8.70 10.39 14.35
CA ALA A 248 -9.77 10.46 15.33
C ALA A 248 -9.28 10.23 16.77
N LEU A 249 -8.29 9.35 17.00
CA LEU A 249 -7.68 9.17 18.33
C LEU A 249 -7.02 10.45 18.83
N VAL A 250 -6.38 11.21 17.94
CA VAL A 250 -5.75 12.49 18.26
C VAL A 250 -6.82 13.56 18.48
N THR A 251 -7.75 13.74 17.56
CA THR A 251 -8.74 14.82 17.59
C THR A 251 -9.76 14.68 18.72
N THR A 252 -10.06 13.45 19.13
CA THR A 252 -10.94 13.18 20.29
C THR A 252 -10.20 13.18 21.63
N GLY A 253 -8.88 13.36 21.63
CA GLY A 253 -8.06 13.41 22.85
C GLY A 253 -7.95 12.07 23.58
N ILE A 254 -8.14 10.93 22.86
CA ILE A 254 -7.85 9.59 23.40
C ILE A 254 -6.35 9.39 23.54
N VAL A 255 -5.58 9.94 22.60
CA VAL A 255 -4.13 10.07 22.71
C VAL A 255 -3.75 11.53 22.89
N GLU A 256 -2.65 11.79 23.58
CA GLU A 256 -2.15 13.13 23.84
C GLU A 256 -0.72 13.30 23.31
N ARG A 257 -0.43 14.49 22.84
CA ARG A 257 0.93 14.84 22.39
C ARG A 257 1.81 15.12 23.62
N VAL A 258 3.00 14.57 23.62
CA VAL A 258 3.98 14.71 24.71
C VAL A 258 5.24 15.41 24.25
#